data_8f21b49d9096823ec35ec268a94b25cc
#
_entry.id   8f21b49d9096823ec35ec268a94b25cc
#
_cell.length_a   1.000
_cell.length_b   1.000
_cell.length_c   1.000
_cell.angle_alpha   90.00
_cell.angle_beta   90.00
_cell.angle_gamma   90.00
#
_symmetry.space_group_name_H-M   'P 1'
#
loop_
_entity.id
_entity.type
_entity.pdbx_description
1 polymer ?
#
loop_
_entity_poly.entity_id
_entity_poly.type
_entity_poly.pdbx_seq_one_letter_code
_entity_poly.pdbx_strand_id
1 'polypeptide(L)'
;MKLNNADINWVTNFKYLGIMFEAGQSLQVDCSYVKRKFYAACNAVLADCKYANEFVKLHLVKSYCLPVLTYCIGSLDLPCYKVKDLGVCWNDSFRKIFGCNRWEPVTELQFFCHEMPFECIYDLCKWNFLYNSSHISTVALFIDMHGVSDVFNSKYVKAGELNLCRKNLVWQCFARHFNH
;
A
#
# COMPACT_ATOMS: atom_id res chain seq x y z
N MET A 1 33.90 -5.00 12.52
CA MET A 1 34.00 -3.71 11.78
C MET A 1 33.98 -2.61 12.81
N LYS A 2 34.86 -1.59 12.71
CA LYS A 2 34.93 -0.52 13.72
C LYS A 2 34.57 0.83 13.09
N LEU A 3 33.74 1.61 13.78
CA LEU A 3 33.42 3.00 13.43
C LEU A 3 33.81 3.87 14.64
N ASN A 4 34.69 4.84 14.45
CA ASN A 4 35.17 5.72 15.53
C ASN A 4 35.66 4.96 16.78
N ASN A 5 36.42 3.89 16.60
CA ASN A 5 36.93 2.99 17.65
C ASN A 5 35.87 2.15 18.40
N ALA A 6 34.58 2.25 18.05
CA ALA A 6 33.53 1.39 18.58
C ALA A 6 33.29 0.18 17.67
N ASP A 7 33.14 -1.00 18.24
CA ASP A 7 32.79 -2.20 17.48
C ASP A 7 31.33 -2.14 17.05
N ILE A 8 31.09 -2.34 15.73
CA ILE A 8 29.74 -2.42 15.16
C ILE A 8 29.30 -3.88 15.22
N ASN A 9 28.24 -4.13 15.97
CA ASN A 9 27.60 -5.43 16.01
C ASN A 9 26.76 -5.68 14.76
N TRP A 10 26.89 -6.87 14.16
CA TRP A 10 26.00 -7.29 13.10
C TRP A 10 24.66 -7.70 13.68
N VAL A 11 23.59 -7.15 13.10
CA VAL A 11 22.19 -7.48 13.45
C VAL A 11 21.47 -8.03 12.23
N THR A 12 20.63 -9.00 12.43
CA THR A 12 19.80 -9.58 11.36
C THR A 12 18.56 -8.76 11.09
N ASN A 13 18.03 -8.09 12.12
CA ASN A 13 16.83 -7.28 12.01
C ASN A 13 17.09 -5.91 12.61
N PHE A 14 16.70 -4.85 11.90
CA PHE A 14 16.80 -3.49 12.40
C PHE A 14 15.59 -2.65 11.97
N LYS A 15 15.27 -1.66 12.79
CA LYS A 15 14.19 -0.72 12.51
C LYS A 15 14.77 0.61 12.04
N TYR A 16 14.35 1.06 10.87
CA TYR A 16 14.72 2.35 10.32
C TYR A 16 13.48 3.12 9.88
N LEU A 17 13.31 4.37 10.36
CA LEU A 17 12.16 5.23 10.06
C LEU A 17 10.80 4.49 10.20
N GLY A 18 10.66 3.64 11.21
CA GLY A 18 9.41 2.92 11.45
C GLY A 18 9.23 1.62 10.66
N ILE A 19 10.10 1.33 9.70
CA ILE A 19 10.08 0.12 8.88
C ILE A 19 11.07 -0.89 9.47
N MET A 20 10.65 -2.16 9.51
CA MET A 20 11.51 -3.26 9.91
C MET A 20 12.19 -3.84 8.69
N PHE A 21 13.49 -3.95 8.76
CA PHE A 21 14.33 -4.55 7.72
C PHE A 21 14.96 -5.82 8.26
N GLU A 22 15.04 -6.81 7.40
CA GLU A 22 15.71 -8.09 7.64
C GLU A 22 16.91 -8.20 6.71
N ALA A 23 18.09 -8.42 7.30
CA ALA A 23 19.34 -8.62 6.60
C ALA A 23 19.54 -10.11 6.30
N GLY A 24 19.62 -10.45 5.02
CA GLY A 24 19.90 -11.79 4.54
C GLY A 24 20.87 -11.73 3.35
N GLN A 25 20.68 -12.56 2.34
CA GLN A 25 21.39 -12.43 1.06
C GLN A 25 21.04 -11.11 0.35
N SER A 26 19.87 -10.58 0.61
CA SER A 26 19.42 -9.25 0.19
C SER A 26 18.68 -8.58 1.34
N LEU A 27 18.67 -7.25 1.36
CA LEU A 27 17.89 -6.48 2.32
C LEU A 27 16.41 -6.63 2.00
N GLN A 28 15.64 -7.13 2.96
CA GLN A 28 14.19 -7.32 2.80
C GLN A 28 13.41 -6.49 3.82
N VAL A 29 12.18 -6.11 3.44
CA VAL A 29 11.23 -5.45 4.35
C VAL A 29 10.40 -6.51 5.06
N ASP A 30 10.38 -6.49 6.40
CA ASP A 30 9.46 -7.32 7.19
C ASP A 30 8.10 -6.61 7.33
N CYS A 31 7.09 -7.15 6.65
CA CYS A 31 5.72 -6.63 6.71
C CYS A 31 4.92 -7.15 7.92
N SER A 32 5.43 -8.11 8.68
CA SER A 32 4.70 -8.74 9.79
C SER A 32 4.35 -7.75 10.90
N TYR A 33 5.28 -6.82 11.17
CA TYR A 33 5.06 -5.75 12.13
C TYR A 33 3.94 -4.79 11.72
N VAL A 34 3.93 -4.40 10.45
CA VAL A 34 2.91 -3.51 9.88
C VAL A 34 1.53 -4.18 9.91
N LYS A 35 1.45 -5.46 9.53
CA LYS A 35 0.21 -6.25 9.58
C LYS A 35 -0.36 -6.32 11.00
N ARG A 36 0.48 -6.64 11.99
CA ARG A 36 0.05 -6.67 13.41
C ARG A 36 -0.51 -5.34 13.88
N LYS A 37 0.16 -4.22 13.54
CA LYS A 37 -0.32 -2.87 13.87
C LYS A 37 -1.65 -2.56 13.18
N PHE A 38 -1.79 -2.91 11.92
CA PHE A 38 -3.03 -2.72 11.18
C PHE A 38 -4.19 -3.46 11.82
N TYR A 39 -4.02 -4.76 12.10
CA TYR A 39 -5.07 -5.55 12.74
C TYR A 39 -5.42 -5.04 14.14
N ALA A 40 -4.44 -4.60 14.92
CA ALA A 40 -4.69 -4.01 16.24
C ALA A 40 -5.52 -2.71 16.12
N ALA A 41 -5.14 -1.81 15.19
CA ALA A 41 -5.88 -0.58 14.93
C ALA A 41 -7.31 -0.86 14.42
N CYS A 42 -7.48 -1.79 13.47
CA CYS A 42 -8.79 -2.18 12.97
C CYS A 42 -9.67 -2.76 14.06
N ASN A 43 -9.15 -3.65 14.90
CA ASN A 43 -9.93 -4.25 15.98
C ASN A 43 -10.36 -3.21 17.01
N ALA A 44 -9.48 -2.25 17.35
CA ALA A 44 -9.82 -1.14 18.25
C ALA A 44 -10.96 -0.28 17.66
N VAL A 45 -10.80 0.20 16.42
CA VAL A 45 -11.83 1.01 15.75
C VAL A 45 -13.17 0.26 15.66
N LEU A 46 -13.17 -1.02 15.30
CA LEU A 46 -14.40 -1.80 15.17
C LEU A 46 -15.05 -2.11 16.52
N ALA A 47 -14.28 -2.25 17.58
CA ALA A 47 -14.80 -2.42 18.95
C ALA A 47 -15.48 -1.14 19.44
N ASP A 48 -14.84 0.01 19.26
CA ASP A 48 -15.37 1.31 19.68
C ASP A 48 -16.62 1.71 18.87
N CYS A 49 -16.66 1.33 17.58
CA CYS A 49 -17.76 1.67 16.67
C CYS A 49 -18.76 0.52 16.48
N LYS A 50 -18.96 -0.34 17.47
CA LYS A 50 -19.80 -1.55 17.37
C LYS A 50 -21.20 -1.28 16.80
N TYR A 51 -21.84 -0.21 17.20
CA TYR A 51 -23.21 0.15 16.79
C TYR A 51 -23.29 1.10 15.58
N ALA A 52 -22.15 1.49 15.02
CA ALA A 52 -22.12 2.35 13.85
C ALA A 52 -22.50 1.57 12.57
N ASN A 53 -23.02 2.32 11.59
CA ASN A 53 -23.28 1.78 10.25
C ASN A 53 -21.96 1.33 9.58
N GLU A 54 -22.04 0.33 8.68
CA GLU A 54 -20.92 -0.25 7.97
C GLU A 54 -20.11 0.79 7.19
N PHE A 55 -20.78 1.77 6.57
CA PHE A 55 -20.10 2.86 5.85
C PHE A 55 -19.30 3.78 6.79
N VAL A 56 -19.82 4.04 7.99
CA VAL A 56 -19.08 4.80 9.02
C VAL A 56 -17.86 4.01 9.48
N LYS A 57 -18.01 2.72 9.74
CA LYS A 57 -16.90 1.83 10.09
C LYS A 57 -15.84 1.81 9.01
N LEU A 58 -16.25 1.69 7.73
CA LEU A 58 -15.35 1.70 6.59
C LEU A 58 -14.58 3.03 6.50
N HIS A 59 -15.28 4.16 6.67
CA HIS A 59 -14.64 5.47 6.65
C HIS A 59 -13.59 5.63 7.76
N LEU A 60 -13.88 5.14 8.97
CA LEU A 60 -12.96 5.18 10.09
C LEU A 60 -11.75 4.25 9.86
N VAL A 61 -11.97 3.02 9.39
CA VAL A 61 -10.90 2.09 9.07
C VAL A 61 -10.01 2.67 7.96
N LYS A 62 -10.60 3.28 6.94
CA LYS A 62 -9.85 3.96 5.88
C LYS A 62 -9.03 5.13 6.40
N SER A 63 -9.59 5.94 7.29
CA SER A 63 -8.92 7.14 7.79
C SER A 63 -7.82 6.84 8.80
N TYR A 64 -8.01 5.85 9.67
CA TYR A 64 -7.10 5.56 10.78
C TYR A 64 -6.23 4.33 10.56
N CYS A 65 -6.73 3.29 9.89
CA CYS A 65 -6.01 2.03 9.77
C CYS A 65 -5.26 1.90 8.45
N LEU A 66 -5.85 2.34 7.31
CA LEU A 66 -5.18 2.25 6.01
C LEU A 66 -3.83 2.98 5.98
N PRO A 67 -3.65 4.17 6.60
CA PRO A 67 -2.36 4.84 6.67
C PRO A 67 -1.25 3.99 7.32
N VAL A 68 -1.60 3.04 8.18
CA VAL A 68 -0.63 2.10 8.79
C VAL A 68 -0.05 1.16 7.73
N LEU A 69 -0.88 0.67 6.79
CA LEU A 69 -0.42 -0.16 5.67
C LEU A 69 0.32 0.64 4.60
N THR A 70 -0.08 1.88 4.38
CA THR A 70 0.46 2.71 3.30
C THR A 70 1.65 3.57 3.74
N TYR A 71 2.05 3.50 5.00
CA TYR A 71 3.19 4.26 5.52
C TYR A 71 4.48 3.90 4.77
N CYS A 72 5.11 4.89 4.17
CA CYS A 72 6.35 4.77 3.38
C CYS A 72 6.29 3.74 2.22
N ILE A 73 5.15 3.14 1.93
CA ILE A 73 5.03 2.05 0.95
C ILE A 73 5.43 2.48 -0.46
N GLY A 74 5.22 3.75 -0.80
CA GLY A 74 5.59 4.31 -2.10
C GLY A 74 7.11 4.35 -2.35
N SER A 75 7.92 4.45 -1.28
CA SER A 75 9.39 4.45 -1.38
C SER A 75 10.00 3.06 -1.36
N LEU A 76 9.20 2.02 -1.04
CA LEU A 76 9.66 0.64 -0.93
C LEU A 76 9.41 -0.13 -2.22
N ASP A 77 10.39 -0.91 -2.63
CA ASP A 77 10.20 -1.87 -3.72
C ASP A 77 9.82 -3.24 -3.14
N LEU A 78 8.51 -3.44 -2.98
CA LEU A 78 7.97 -4.67 -2.42
C LEU A 78 7.72 -5.68 -3.53
N PRO A 79 8.18 -6.93 -3.36
CA PRO A 79 7.83 -8.00 -4.30
C PRO A 79 6.31 -8.25 -4.27
N CYS A 80 5.77 -8.68 -5.41
CA CYS A 80 4.33 -8.84 -5.64
C CYS A 80 3.63 -9.70 -4.55
N TYR A 81 4.29 -10.74 -4.04
CA TYR A 81 3.72 -11.57 -2.98
C TYR A 81 3.51 -10.81 -1.66
N LYS A 82 4.42 -9.87 -1.32
CA LYS A 82 4.26 -9.02 -0.11
C LYS A 82 3.13 -7.99 -0.29
N VAL A 83 2.97 -7.44 -1.49
CA VAL A 83 1.84 -6.54 -1.80
C VAL A 83 0.52 -7.28 -1.67
N LYS A 84 0.42 -8.50 -2.22
CA LYS A 84 -0.76 -9.37 -2.08
C LYS A 84 -1.04 -9.73 -0.62
N ASP A 85 -0.02 -10.01 0.17
CA ASP A 85 -0.15 -10.33 1.60
C ASP A 85 -0.66 -9.12 2.43
N LEU A 86 -0.24 -7.91 2.09
CA LEU A 86 -0.83 -6.69 2.66
C LEU A 86 -2.27 -6.48 2.17
N GLY A 87 -2.55 -6.83 0.91
CA GLY A 87 -3.90 -6.80 0.34
C GLY A 87 -4.88 -7.73 1.08
N VAL A 88 -4.42 -8.88 1.57
CA VAL A 88 -5.24 -9.75 2.42
C VAL A 88 -5.69 -9.01 3.69
N CYS A 89 -4.81 -8.23 4.33
CA CYS A 89 -5.18 -7.45 5.51
C CYS A 89 -6.28 -6.41 5.20
N TRP A 90 -6.17 -5.72 4.06
CA TRP A 90 -7.17 -4.77 3.59
C TRP A 90 -8.51 -5.46 3.30
N ASN A 91 -8.49 -6.59 2.60
CA ASN A 91 -9.67 -7.40 2.30
C ASN A 91 -10.34 -7.94 3.58
N ASP A 92 -9.57 -8.34 4.58
CA ASP A 92 -10.10 -8.81 5.86
C ASP A 92 -10.83 -7.71 6.64
N SER A 93 -10.43 -6.45 6.48
CA SER A 93 -11.17 -5.33 7.08
C SER A 93 -12.59 -5.21 6.49
N PHE A 94 -12.75 -5.37 5.17
CA PHE A 94 -14.07 -5.40 4.53
C PHE A 94 -14.92 -6.58 5.03
N ARG A 95 -14.33 -7.78 5.11
CA ARG A 95 -15.05 -8.96 5.62
C ARG A 95 -15.55 -8.74 7.05
N LYS A 96 -14.74 -8.15 7.91
CA LYS A 96 -15.12 -7.82 9.30
C LYS A 96 -16.21 -6.77 9.38
N ILE A 97 -16.16 -5.74 8.54
CA ILE A 97 -17.15 -4.65 8.54
C ILE A 97 -18.50 -5.13 8.05
N PHE A 98 -18.53 -5.88 6.93
CA PHE A 98 -19.74 -6.29 6.24
C PHE A 98 -20.21 -7.70 6.60
N GLY A 99 -19.52 -8.40 7.51
CA GLY A 99 -19.89 -9.73 7.97
C GLY A 99 -19.73 -10.83 6.90
N CYS A 100 -18.85 -10.62 5.91
CA CYS A 100 -18.60 -11.61 4.86
C CYS A 100 -17.76 -12.78 5.38
N ASN A 101 -17.96 -13.97 4.81
CA ASN A 101 -17.16 -15.14 5.12
C ASN A 101 -15.71 -14.98 4.63
N ARG A 102 -14.79 -15.72 5.26
CA ARG A 102 -13.36 -15.65 4.95
C ARG A 102 -13.03 -15.93 3.47
N TRP A 103 -13.82 -16.74 2.82
CA TRP A 103 -13.59 -17.21 1.44
C TRP A 103 -14.30 -16.36 0.38
N GLU A 104 -15.19 -15.45 0.80
CA GLU A 104 -15.91 -14.60 -0.13
C GLU A 104 -14.99 -13.55 -0.75
N PRO A 105 -15.07 -13.36 -2.08
CA PRO A 105 -14.36 -12.28 -2.74
C PRO A 105 -14.94 -10.94 -2.32
N VAL A 106 -14.07 -9.98 -2.00
CA VAL A 106 -14.50 -8.63 -1.58
C VAL A 106 -14.30 -7.57 -2.67
N THR A 107 -13.85 -7.97 -3.84
CA THR A 107 -13.51 -7.05 -4.93
C THR A 107 -14.73 -6.28 -5.43
N GLU A 108 -15.87 -6.96 -5.59
CA GLU A 108 -17.14 -6.34 -5.97
C GLU A 108 -17.63 -5.38 -4.88
N LEU A 109 -17.53 -5.79 -3.62
CA LEU A 109 -17.89 -4.97 -2.49
C LEU A 109 -17.02 -3.70 -2.42
N GLN A 110 -15.72 -3.81 -2.68
CA GLN A 110 -14.81 -2.67 -2.79
C GLN A 110 -15.27 -1.73 -3.91
N PHE A 111 -15.62 -2.27 -5.07
CA PHE A 111 -16.14 -1.47 -6.19
C PHE A 111 -17.41 -0.70 -5.81
N PHE A 112 -18.40 -1.36 -5.21
CA PHE A 112 -19.65 -0.70 -4.77
C PHE A 112 -19.43 0.34 -3.66
N CYS A 113 -18.43 0.13 -2.81
CA CYS A 113 -18.04 1.10 -1.78
C CYS A 113 -17.15 2.23 -2.32
N HIS A 114 -16.84 2.28 -3.61
CA HIS A 114 -15.88 3.20 -4.22
C HIS A 114 -14.48 3.14 -3.57
N GLU A 115 -14.07 1.95 -3.19
CA GLU A 115 -12.75 1.69 -2.61
C GLU A 115 -11.92 0.82 -3.56
N MET A 116 -10.61 1.10 -3.59
CA MET A 116 -9.68 0.38 -4.45
C MET A 116 -9.12 -0.87 -3.74
N PRO A 117 -8.85 -1.96 -4.48
CA PRO A 117 -7.99 -3.03 -4.00
C PRO A 117 -6.62 -2.51 -3.57
N PHE A 118 -5.98 -3.20 -2.64
CA PHE A 118 -4.72 -2.73 -2.08
C PHE A 118 -3.59 -2.60 -3.12
N GLU A 119 -3.58 -3.46 -4.12
CA GLU A 119 -2.63 -3.40 -5.23
C GLU A 119 -2.71 -2.06 -5.98
N CYS A 120 -3.94 -1.58 -6.23
CA CYS A 120 -4.17 -0.27 -6.85
C CYS A 120 -3.73 0.88 -5.93
N ILE A 121 -3.96 0.74 -4.61
CA ILE A 121 -3.51 1.72 -3.62
C ILE A 121 -1.98 1.75 -3.57
N TYR A 122 -1.32 0.59 -3.60
CA TYR A 122 0.14 0.48 -3.65
C TYR A 122 0.71 1.19 -4.88
N ASP A 123 0.18 0.89 -6.06
CA ASP A 123 0.62 1.52 -7.31
C ASP A 123 0.41 3.04 -7.27
N LEU A 124 -0.72 3.51 -6.73
CA LEU A 124 -0.98 4.94 -6.58
C LEU A 124 0.01 5.62 -5.63
N CYS A 125 0.33 4.98 -4.49
CA CYS A 125 1.33 5.48 -3.55
C CYS A 125 2.72 5.55 -4.21
N LYS A 126 3.10 4.52 -4.95
CA LYS A 126 4.38 4.46 -5.66
C LYS A 126 4.45 5.53 -6.75
N TRP A 127 3.41 5.66 -7.56
CA TRP A 127 3.33 6.70 -8.61
C TRP A 127 3.41 8.11 -8.02
N ASN A 128 2.69 8.38 -6.94
CA ASN A 128 2.74 9.67 -6.26
C ASN A 128 4.13 9.96 -5.67
N PHE A 129 4.77 8.95 -5.07
CA PHE A 129 6.13 9.09 -4.56
C PHE A 129 7.12 9.43 -5.69
N LEU A 130 7.11 8.70 -6.77
CA LEU A 130 7.99 8.92 -7.92
C LEU A 130 7.77 10.32 -8.53
N TYR A 131 6.52 10.70 -8.73
CA TYR A 131 6.20 12.02 -9.27
C TYR A 131 6.67 13.15 -8.35
N ASN A 132 6.43 13.06 -7.05
CA ASN A 132 6.85 14.09 -6.10
C ASN A 132 8.38 14.12 -5.95
N SER A 133 9.05 12.99 -6.13
CA SER A 133 10.50 12.87 -6.05
C SER A 133 11.22 13.30 -7.33
N SER A 134 10.52 13.39 -8.47
CA SER A 134 11.11 13.79 -9.77
C SER A 134 11.63 15.24 -9.78
N HIS A 135 11.22 16.07 -8.84
CA HIS A 135 11.77 17.41 -8.66
C HIS A 135 13.20 17.42 -8.06
N ILE A 136 13.64 16.31 -7.49
CA ILE A 136 15.01 16.16 -6.97
C ILE A 136 15.87 15.61 -8.11
N SER A 137 16.82 16.40 -8.61
CA SER A 137 17.60 16.09 -9.81
C SER A 137 18.28 14.71 -9.81
N THR A 138 18.83 14.29 -8.66
CA THR A 138 19.46 12.96 -8.51
C THR A 138 18.45 11.81 -8.58
N VAL A 139 17.25 12.00 -8.03
CA VAL A 139 16.16 11.02 -8.05
C VAL A 139 15.52 10.97 -9.44
N ALA A 140 15.37 12.11 -10.12
CA ALA A 140 14.87 12.17 -11.49
C ALA A 140 15.74 11.34 -12.43
N LEU A 141 17.07 11.52 -12.37
CA LEU A 141 18.01 10.72 -13.15
C LEU A 141 17.88 9.21 -12.87
N PHE A 142 17.69 8.83 -11.58
CA PHE A 142 17.50 7.42 -11.22
C PHE A 142 16.20 6.86 -11.78
N ILE A 143 15.10 7.61 -11.73
CA ILE A 143 13.78 7.21 -12.26
C ILE A 143 13.87 7.02 -13.79
N ASP A 144 14.51 7.96 -14.50
CA ASP A 144 14.66 7.91 -15.96
C ASP A 144 15.54 6.73 -16.38
N MET A 145 16.66 6.49 -15.68
CA MET A 145 17.56 5.36 -15.98
C MET A 145 16.88 3.99 -15.83
N HIS A 146 15.87 3.86 -14.96
CA HIS A 146 15.20 2.58 -14.70
C HIS A 146 13.85 2.44 -15.42
N GLY A 147 13.45 3.42 -16.23
CA GLY A 147 12.20 3.39 -17.02
C GLY A 147 10.93 3.24 -16.17
N VAL A 148 10.99 3.61 -14.87
CA VAL A 148 9.88 3.36 -13.92
C VAL A 148 8.64 4.15 -14.30
N SER A 149 8.80 5.37 -14.82
CA SER A 149 7.69 6.21 -15.28
C SER A 149 6.92 5.55 -16.43
N ASP A 150 7.62 4.89 -17.34
CA ASP A 150 7.02 4.26 -18.53
C ASP A 150 6.16 3.06 -18.14
N VAL A 151 6.57 2.31 -17.12
CA VAL A 151 5.81 1.16 -16.60
C VAL A 151 4.43 1.61 -16.08
N PHE A 152 4.37 2.71 -15.31
CA PHE A 152 3.09 3.23 -14.81
C PHE A 152 2.25 3.87 -15.91
N ASN A 153 2.89 4.62 -16.82
CA ASN A 153 2.19 5.22 -17.95
C ASN A 153 1.58 4.15 -18.86
N SER A 154 2.31 3.10 -19.19
CA SER A 154 1.79 1.99 -20.00
C SER A 154 0.65 1.23 -19.33
N LYS A 155 0.66 1.12 -18.00
CA LYS A 155 -0.36 0.39 -17.23
C LYS A 155 -1.66 1.19 -17.07
N TYR A 156 -1.57 2.49 -16.82
CA TYR A 156 -2.72 3.29 -16.39
C TYR A 156 -3.14 4.39 -17.37
N VAL A 157 -2.24 4.89 -18.21
CA VAL A 157 -2.52 5.98 -19.15
C VAL A 157 -2.82 5.42 -20.53
N LYS A 158 -4.06 5.55 -20.99
CA LYS A 158 -4.40 5.36 -22.39
C LYS A 158 -4.10 6.64 -23.18
N ALA A 159 -3.77 6.50 -24.45
CA ALA A 159 -3.56 7.65 -25.33
C ALA A 159 -4.78 8.59 -25.30
N GLY A 160 -4.60 9.83 -24.86
CA GLY A 160 -5.62 10.88 -24.74
C GLY A 160 -6.14 11.18 -23.32
N GLU A 161 -5.77 10.39 -22.29
CA GLU A 161 -6.26 10.59 -20.91
C GLU A 161 -5.26 11.35 -20.00
N LEU A 162 -4.30 12.06 -20.58
CA LEU A 162 -3.19 12.74 -19.87
C LEU A 162 -3.64 13.82 -18.85
N ASN A 163 -4.89 14.30 -18.91
CA ASN A 163 -5.41 15.37 -18.05
C ASN A 163 -6.13 14.87 -16.80
N LEU A 164 -6.27 13.57 -16.61
CA LEU A 164 -6.92 13.01 -15.41
C LEU A 164 -5.96 12.92 -14.24
N CYS A 165 -6.48 13.16 -13.04
CA CYS A 165 -5.68 12.94 -11.84
C CYS A 165 -5.33 11.44 -11.69
N ARG A 166 -4.12 11.14 -11.19
CA ARG A 166 -3.60 9.77 -11.05
C ARG A 166 -4.56 8.80 -10.34
N LYS A 167 -5.25 9.29 -9.31
CA LYS A 167 -6.25 8.51 -8.57
C LYS A 167 -7.40 8.08 -9.48
N ASN A 168 -7.87 8.98 -10.33
CA ASN A 168 -8.97 8.68 -11.25
C ASN A 168 -8.54 7.69 -12.34
N LEU A 169 -7.30 7.78 -12.84
CA LEU A 169 -6.77 6.82 -13.81
C LEU A 169 -6.70 5.41 -13.22
N VAL A 170 -6.16 5.28 -12.01
CA VAL A 170 -6.09 3.99 -11.31
C VAL A 170 -7.48 3.44 -11.03
N TRP A 171 -8.40 4.30 -10.56
CA TRP A 171 -9.80 3.94 -10.33
C TRP A 171 -10.50 3.46 -11.61
N GLN A 172 -10.36 4.18 -12.71
CA GLN A 172 -10.96 3.80 -13.99
C GLN A 172 -10.41 2.46 -14.50
N CYS A 173 -9.12 2.23 -14.33
CA CYS A 173 -8.53 0.95 -14.69
C CYS A 173 -9.14 -0.21 -13.87
N PHE A 174 -9.35 -0.03 -12.59
CA PHE A 174 -10.04 -0.99 -11.72
C PHE A 174 -11.51 -1.17 -12.13
N ALA A 175 -12.24 -0.07 -12.31
CA ALA A 175 -13.67 -0.07 -12.62
C ALA A 175 -14.00 -0.72 -13.99
N ARG A 176 -13.08 -0.72 -14.94
CA ARG A 176 -13.27 -1.39 -16.24
C ARG A 176 -13.55 -2.88 -16.12
N HIS A 177 -13.12 -3.54 -15.06
CA HIS A 177 -13.39 -4.96 -14.84
C HIS A 177 -14.85 -5.26 -14.47
N PHE A 178 -15.66 -4.23 -14.13
CA PHE A 178 -17.05 -4.35 -13.72
C PHE A 178 -18.06 -3.78 -14.74
N ASN A 179 -17.55 -3.12 -15.80
CA ASN A 179 -18.40 -2.51 -16.83
C ASN A 179 -18.60 -3.42 -18.06
N HIS A 180 -18.37 -4.71 -17.90
CA HIS A 180 -18.68 -5.79 -18.82
C HIS A 180 -19.66 -6.74 -18.16
#